data_fef7da6210acdde551474236a7354744
#
_entry.id   fef7da6210acdde551474236a7354744
#
_cell.length_a   1.000
_cell.length_b   1.000
_cell.length_c   1.000
_cell.angle_alpha   90.00
_cell.angle_beta   90.00
_cell.angle_gamma   90.00
#
_symmetry.space_group_name_H-M   'P 1'
#
loop_
_entity.id
_entity.type
_entity.pdbx_description
1 polymer ?
#
loop_
_entity_poly.entity_id
_entity_poly.type
_entity_poly.pdbx_seq_one_letter_code
_entity_poly.pdbx_strand_id
1 'polypeptide(L)'
;EMQFYNPDGSKSFCGNGSRCAVLFSYHMGISPRKCSFLTNDGVHQAEVLDDKNVKINIIGPVKIKQLPSLDYELNTGSPHYIKFVDDVDIDDFVAKSQLIRNNNVYKHKGINVNFVTDKQNDIYMRTYERGVENETLSCGSGVTAAAIAYGFKNGLDSGKIVVFTKGGDLTVSFDRTNEVFENIFLTGPAKFVFRGEIDLWKLE
;
A
#
# COMPACT_ATOMS: atom_id res chain seq x y z
N GLU A 1 16.71 -11.34 2.64
CA GLU A 1 15.61 -11.24 3.62
C GLU A 1 15.46 -9.80 4.08
N MET A 2 14.20 -9.34 4.20
CA MET A 2 13.84 -8.04 4.76
C MET A 2 12.88 -8.26 5.93
N GLN A 3 13.18 -7.68 7.08
CA GLN A 3 12.31 -7.67 8.25
C GLN A 3 11.86 -6.23 8.53
N PHE A 4 10.54 -6.02 8.54
CA PHE A 4 9.94 -4.73 8.88
C PHE A 4 9.17 -4.86 10.20
N TYR A 5 9.42 -3.93 11.11
CA TYR A 5 8.79 -3.86 12.41
C TYR A 5 7.94 -2.60 12.52
N ASN A 6 6.69 -2.79 12.92
CA ASN A 6 5.80 -1.69 13.27
C ASN A 6 6.22 -1.08 14.63
N PRO A 7 5.74 0.12 14.98
CA PRO A 7 6.07 0.74 16.26
C PRO A 7 5.71 -0.09 17.51
N ASP A 8 4.72 -0.98 17.39
CA ASP A 8 4.30 -1.92 18.45
C ASP A 8 5.15 -3.20 18.52
N GLY A 9 6.19 -3.32 17.67
CA GLY A 9 7.07 -4.48 17.55
C GLY A 9 6.52 -5.62 16.69
N SER A 10 5.29 -5.53 16.21
CA SER A 10 4.72 -6.53 15.30
C SER A 10 5.38 -6.44 13.91
N LYS A 11 5.40 -7.57 13.19
CA LYS A 11 5.95 -7.62 11.84
C LYS A 11 4.83 -7.54 10.81
N SER A 12 5.03 -6.78 9.74
CA SER A 12 4.14 -6.72 8.59
C SER A 12 4.91 -6.51 7.30
N PHE A 13 4.24 -6.73 6.16
CA PHE A 13 4.77 -6.25 4.89
C PHE A 13 4.62 -4.73 4.82
N CYS A 14 5.68 -4.06 4.35
CA CYS A 14 5.68 -2.61 4.14
C CYS A 14 6.12 -2.29 2.71
N GLY A 15 5.19 -1.89 1.86
CA GLY A 15 5.47 -1.59 0.46
C GLY A 15 6.45 -0.43 0.26
N ASN A 16 6.40 0.60 1.12
CA ASN A 16 7.34 1.73 1.09
C ASN A 16 8.76 1.27 1.49
N GLY A 17 8.87 0.57 2.63
CA GLY A 17 10.13 0.03 3.11
C GLY A 17 10.76 -0.95 2.13
N SER A 18 9.95 -1.79 1.49
CA SER A 18 10.42 -2.75 0.49
C SER A 18 11.03 -2.06 -0.73
N ARG A 19 10.39 -1.00 -1.27
CA ARG A 19 10.98 -0.23 -2.39
C ARG A 19 12.29 0.43 -1.99
N CYS A 20 12.36 1.02 -0.79
CA CYS A 20 13.59 1.62 -0.28
C CYS A 20 14.71 0.58 -0.10
N ALA A 21 14.41 -0.58 0.50
CA ALA A 21 15.38 -1.65 0.73
C ALA A 21 15.92 -2.23 -0.60
N VAL A 22 15.03 -2.43 -1.58
CA VAL A 22 15.42 -2.93 -2.92
C VAL A 22 16.32 -1.93 -3.63
N LEU A 23 15.93 -0.64 -3.68
CA LEU A 23 16.75 0.39 -4.32
C LEU A 23 18.11 0.54 -3.62
N PHE A 24 18.12 0.56 -2.29
CA PHE A 24 19.34 0.61 -1.50
C PHE A 24 20.25 -0.59 -1.78
N SER A 25 19.73 -1.81 -1.76
CA SER A 25 20.46 -3.04 -2.05
C SER A 25 21.08 -3.03 -3.44
N TYR A 26 20.34 -2.54 -4.45
CA TYR A 26 20.84 -2.38 -5.80
C TYR A 26 22.00 -1.37 -5.89
N HIS A 27 21.86 -0.19 -5.30
CA HIS A 27 22.91 0.83 -5.30
C HIS A 27 24.17 0.42 -4.54
N MET A 28 24.01 -0.43 -3.52
CA MET A 28 25.15 -1.01 -2.78
C MET A 28 25.80 -2.20 -3.48
N GLY A 29 25.31 -2.61 -4.66
CA GLY A 29 25.81 -3.78 -5.38
C GLY A 29 25.51 -5.12 -4.72
N ILE A 30 24.58 -5.16 -3.74
CA ILE A 30 24.20 -6.37 -3.02
C ILE A 30 23.22 -7.22 -3.84
N SER A 31 22.31 -6.59 -4.58
CA SER A 31 21.35 -7.28 -5.43
C SER A 31 21.38 -6.80 -6.88
N PRO A 32 21.04 -7.66 -7.85
CA PRO A 32 20.85 -7.24 -9.23
C PRO A 32 19.56 -6.39 -9.36
N ARG A 33 19.40 -5.77 -10.53
CA ARG A 33 18.25 -4.93 -10.88
C ARG A 33 16.89 -5.63 -10.72
N LYS A 34 16.84 -6.93 -11.02
CA LYS A 34 15.70 -7.82 -10.75
C LYS A 34 16.11 -8.79 -9.66
N CYS A 35 15.35 -8.82 -8.59
CA CYS A 35 15.66 -9.67 -7.45
C CYS A 35 14.39 -10.23 -6.81
N SER A 36 14.57 -11.23 -5.96
CA SER A 36 13.54 -11.71 -5.05
C SER A 36 14.02 -11.51 -3.61
N PHE A 37 13.11 -11.21 -2.71
CA PHE A 37 13.41 -11.06 -1.30
C PHE A 37 12.31 -11.66 -0.43
N LEU A 38 12.71 -12.24 0.68
CA LEU A 38 11.80 -12.85 1.66
C LEU A 38 11.35 -11.80 2.68
N THR A 39 10.07 -11.76 2.95
CA THR A 39 9.46 -10.99 4.05
C THR A 39 8.62 -11.93 4.93
N ASN A 40 7.94 -11.39 5.94
CA ASN A 40 7.12 -12.19 6.87
C ASN A 40 5.87 -12.80 6.22
N ASP A 41 5.40 -12.28 5.08
CA ASP A 41 4.23 -12.78 4.33
C ASP A 41 4.62 -13.63 3.11
N GLY A 42 5.91 -13.76 2.80
CA GLY A 42 6.41 -14.64 1.74
C GLY A 42 7.49 -14.02 0.87
N VAL A 43 7.69 -14.61 -0.30
CA VAL A 43 8.71 -14.17 -1.27
C VAL A 43 8.13 -13.15 -2.22
N HIS A 44 8.74 -11.99 -2.25
CA HIS A 44 8.42 -10.91 -3.19
C HIS A 44 9.44 -10.84 -4.32
N GLN A 45 8.96 -10.43 -5.50
CA GLN A 45 9.78 -10.06 -6.64
C GLN A 45 9.86 -8.55 -6.75
N ALA A 46 11.02 -8.05 -7.13
CA ALA A 46 11.24 -6.64 -7.34
C ALA A 46 12.07 -6.35 -8.59
N GLU A 47 11.84 -5.17 -9.15
CA GLU A 47 12.62 -4.62 -10.25
C GLU A 47 12.88 -3.14 -10.03
N VAL A 48 14.15 -2.75 -10.03
CA VAL A 48 14.55 -1.34 -10.09
C VAL A 48 14.37 -0.87 -11.53
N LEU A 49 13.41 -0.01 -11.78
CA LEU A 49 13.07 0.46 -13.13
C LEU A 49 14.06 1.55 -13.62
N ASP A 50 14.39 2.46 -12.72
CA ASP A 50 15.34 3.56 -12.93
C ASP A 50 15.92 4.00 -11.57
N ASP A 51 16.62 5.13 -11.52
CA ASP A 51 17.31 5.63 -10.32
C ASP A 51 16.39 5.99 -9.14
N LYS A 52 15.07 5.99 -9.35
CA LYS A 52 14.08 6.40 -8.34
C LYS A 52 12.93 5.43 -8.22
N ASN A 53 12.57 4.71 -9.27
CA ASN A 53 11.35 3.91 -9.32
C ASN A 53 11.64 2.43 -9.14
N VAL A 54 10.90 1.83 -8.23
CA VAL A 54 10.95 0.40 -7.93
C VAL A 54 9.57 -0.20 -8.08
N LYS A 55 9.50 -1.32 -8.79
CA LYS A 55 8.32 -2.16 -8.93
C LYS A 55 8.46 -3.36 -8.03
N ILE A 56 7.47 -3.64 -7.21
CA ILE A 56 7.40 -4.84 -6.34
C ILE A 56 6.07 -5.56 -6.57
N ASN A 57 6.06 -6.89 -6.51
CA ASN A 57 4.80 -7.61 -6.53
C ASN A 57 4.12 -7.57 -5.15
N ILE A 58 2.80 -7.62 -5.16
CA ILE A 58 1.97 -7.88 -3.99
C ILE A 58 1.54 -9.34 -4.05
N ILE A 59 1.70 -10.08 -2.96
CA ILE A 59 1.36 -11.49 -2.93
C ILE A 59 -0.16 -11.64 -3.06
N GLY A 60 -0.56 -12.38 -4.07
CA GLY A 60 -1.95 -12.72 -4.37
C GLY A 60 -2.21 -14.23 -4.27
N PRO A 61 -3.40 -14.65 -4.66
CA PRO A 61 -4.49 -13.86 -5.21
C PRO A 61 -5.20 -12.99 -4.17
N VAL A 62 -5.62 -11.79 -4.57
CA VAL A 62 -6.41 -10.88 -3.74
C VAL A 62 -7.89 -11.00 -4.14
N LYS A 63 -8.74 -11.30 -3.15
CA LYS A 63 -10.20 -11.28 -3.31
C LYS A 63 -10.76 -9.98 -2.77
N ILE A 64 -11.75 -9.43 -3.48
CA ILE A 64 -12.48 -8.25 -3.07
C ILE A 64 -13.89 -8.63 -2.64
N LYS A 65 -14.39 -7.97 -1.59
CA LYS A 65 -15.75 -8.09 -1.11
C LYS A 65 -16.44 -6.74 -1.18
N GLN A 66 -17.53 -6.67 -1.91
CA GLN A 66 -18.41 -5.51 -1.88
C GLN A 66 -19.35 -5.60 -0.68
N LEU A 67 -19.50 -4.49 0.03
CA LEU A 67 -20.39 -4.37 1.19
C LEU A 67 -21.77 -3.86 0.77
N PRO A 68 -22.82 -4.05 1.61
CA PRO A 68 -24.16 -3.50 1.34
C PRO A 68 -24.17 -1.97 1.18
N SER A 69 -23.21 -1.26 1.77
CA SER A 69 -23.00 0.18 1.61
C SER A 69 -22.37 0.61 0.29
N LEU A 70 -22.10 -0.36 -0.61
CA LEU A 70 -21.34 -0.19 -1.85
C LEU A 70 -19.85 0.17 -1.63
N ASP A 71 -19.38 0.09 -0.40
CA ASP A 71 -17.96 0.17 -0.05
C ASP A 71 -17.29 -1.21 -0.24
N TYR A 72 -15.98 -1.30 -0.09
CA TYR A 72 -15.26 -2.54 -0.34
C TYR A 72 -14.34 -2.92 0.82
N GLU A 73 -14.17 -4.23 1.01
CA GLU A 73 -13.17 -4.83 1.90
C GLU A 73 -12.25 -5.74 1.10
N LEU A 74 -10.95 -5.64 1.34
CA LEU A 74 -9.94 -6.54 0.78
C LEU A 74 -8.66 -6.53 1.63
N ASN A 75 -7.81 -7.53 1.39
CA ASN A 75 -6.52 -7.65 2.07
C ASN A 75 -5.39 -7.70 1.03
N THR A 76 -4.49 -6.73 1.09
CA THR A 76 -3.34 -6.55 0.21
C THR A 76 -2.02 -6.56 0.99
N GLY A 77 -1.91 -7.45 1.99
CA GLY A 77 -0.85 -7.50 3.00
C GLY A 77 -1.31 -6.94 4.35
N SER A 78 -2.36 -6.11 4.35
CA SER A 78 -3.13 -5.71 5.52
C SER A 78 -4.60 -5.49 5.13
N PRO A 79 -5.55 -5.54 6.10
CA PRO A 79 -6.97 -5.34 5.80
C PRO A 79 -7.27 -3.86 5.51
N HIS A 80 -8.02 -3.63 4.44
CA HIS A 80 -8.42 -2.31 3.97
C HIS A 80 -9.94 -2.20 3.76
N TYR A 81 -10.50 -1.09 4.22
CA TYR A 81 -11.83 -0.61 3.89
C TYR A 81 -11.68 0.52 2.87
N ILE A 82 -12.36 0.41 1.74
CA ILE A 82 -12.34 1.40 0.65
C ILE A 82 -13.72 2.01 0.50
N LYS A 83 -13.77 3.33 0.62
CA LYS A 83 -14.97 4.13 0.44
C LYS A 83 -14.76 5.12 -0.68
N PHE A 84 -15.57 4.99 -1.75
CA PHE A 84 -15.60 6.01 -2.79
C PHE A 84 -16.43 7.21 -2.34
N VAL A 85 -15.88 8.39 -2.52
CA VAL A 85 -16.48 9.69 -2.16
C VAL A 85 -16.31 10.68 -3.31
N ASP A 86 -17.14 11.72 -3.34
CA ASP A 86 -17.08 12.76 -4.38
C ASP A 86 -15.78 13.57 -4.30
N ASP A 87 -15.31 13.84 -3.08
CA ASP A 87 -14.04 14.50 -2.83
C ASP A 87 -13.36 13.92 -1.58
N VAL A 88 -12.05 13.66 -1.66
CA VAL A 88 -11.24 13.22 -0.51
C VAL A 88 -10.78 14.39 0.35
N ASP A 89 -10.81 15.61 -0.17
CA ASP A 89 -10.38 16.81 0.55
C ASP A 89 -11.49 17.33 1.47
N ILE A 90 -11.73 16.59 2.54
CA ILE A 90 -12.72 16.87 3.57
C ILE A 90 -12.04 17.06 4.92
N ASP A 91 -12.48 18.07 5.68
CA ASP A 91 -11.90 18.44 6.98
C ASP A 91 -12.08 17.34 8.04
N ASP A 92 -13.21 16.64 8.01
CA ASP A 92 -13.59 15.61 8.99
C ASP A 92 -13.16 14.19 8.62
N PHE A 93 -12.17 14.02 7.70
CA PHE A 93 -11.68 12.74 7.25
C PHE A 93 -11.29 11.81 8.40
N VAL A 94 -10.49 12.31 9.36
CA VAL A 94 -10.02 11.51 10.51
C VAL A 94 -11.20 11.04 11.36
N ALA A 95 -12.14 11.96 11.69
CA ALA A 95 -13.30 11.62 12.50
C ALA A 95 -14.20 10.58 11.81
N LYS A 96 -14.46 10.73 10.52
CA LYS A 96 -15.24 9.76 9.74
C LYS A 96 -14.55 8.39 9.64
N SER A 97 -13.23 8.39 9.49
CA SER A 97 -12.45 7.16 9.46
C SER A 97 -12.45 6.44 10.81
N GLN A 98 -12.38 7.17 11.91
CA GLN A 98 -12.49 6.61 13.27
C GLN A 98 -13.83 5.94 13.52
N LEU A 99 -14.94 6.50 13.02
CA LEU A 99 -16.26 5.90 13.13
C LEU A 99 -16.31 4.53 12.44
N ILE A 100 -15.67 4.38 11.27
CA ILE A 100 -15.57 3.11 10.57
C ILE A 100 -14.63 2.17 11.34
N ARG A 101 -13.41 2.63 11.67
CA ARG A 101 -12.36 1.85 12.33
C ARG A 101 -12.83 1.27 13.67
N ASN A 102 -13.63 2.02 14.42
CA ASN A 102 -14.06 1.67 15.79
C ASN A 102 -15.48 1.10 15.86
N ASN A 103 -16.13 0.82 14.72
CA ASN A 103 -17.45 0.19 14.73
C ASN A 103 -17.36 -1.26 15.25
N ASN A 104 -18.53 -1.87 15.48
CA ASN A 104 -18.61 -3.21 16.06
C ASN A 104 -17.95 -4.32 15.21
N VAL A 105 -17.79 -4.11 13.90
CA VAL A 105 -17.18 -5.07 12.99
C VAL A 105 -15.64 -5.01 13.09
N TYR A 106 -15.06 -3.80 13.15
CA TYR A 106 -13.61 -3.62 13.01
C TYR A 106 -12.86 -3.29 14.29
N LYS A 107 -13.55 -2.87 15.38
CA LYS A 107 -12.91 -2.39 16.61
C LYS A 107 -11.87 -3.33 17.21
N HIS A 108 -12.05 -4.66 17.09
CA HIS A 108 -11.16 -5.65 17.72
C HIS A 108 -9.93 -5.99 16.85
N LYS A 109 -10.12 -6.25 15.56
CA LYS A 109 -9.04 -6.64 14.64
C LYS A 109 -8.39 -5.45 13.96
N GLY A 110 -9.12 -4.37 13.85
CA GLY A 110 -8.73 -3.17 13.14
C GLY A 110 -8.78 -3.32 11.63
N ILE A 111 -8.88 -2.18 10.96
CA ILE A 111 -8.85 -2.06 9.50
C ILE A 111 -8.28 -0.69 9.14
N ASN A 112 -7.51 -0.62 8.06
CA ASN A 112 -7.12 0.65 7.45
C ASN A 112 -8.33 1.21 6.69
N VAL A 113 -8.61 2.50 6.83
CA VAL A 113 -9.74 3.14 6.17
C VAL A 113 -9.21 4.08 5.09
N ASN A 114 -9.69 3.88 3.86
CA ASN A 114 -9.26 4.66 2.71
C ASN A 114 -10.47 5.33 2.07
N PHE A 115 -10.42 6.65 1.95
CA PHE A 115 -11.38 7.39 1.14
C PHE A 115 -10.75 7.65 -0.22
N VAL A 116 -11.53 7.41 -1.27
CA VAL A 116 -11.05 7.41 -2.66
C VAL A 116 -12.00 8.28 -3.50
N THR A 117 -11.42 9.19 -4.27
CA THR A 117 -12.14 9.95 -5.30
C THR A 117 -11.60 9.56 -6.67
N ASP A 118 -12.52 9.29 -7.59
CA ASP A 118 -12.25 8.96 -8.97
C ASP A 118 -12.51 10.23 -9.81
N LYS A 119 -11.47 10.82 -10.38
CA LYS A 119 -11.56 11.99 -11.26
C LYS A 119 -10.85 11.69 -12.58
N GLN A 120 -11.60 11.53 -13.66
CA GLN A 120 -11.06 11.38 -15.03
C GLN A 120 -10.06 10.22 -15.20
N ASN A 121 -10.35 9.06 -14.62
CA ASN A 121 -9.51 7.85 -14.56
C ASN A 121 -8.31 7.93 -13.62
N ASP A 122 -8.12 9.02 -12.91
CA ASP A 122 -7.13 9.14 -11.84
C ASP A 122 -7.80 8.90 -10.49
N ILE A 123 -7.06 8.28 -9.57
CA ILE A 123 -7.53 8.01 -8.23
C ILE A 123 -6.78 8.89 -7.24
N TYR A 124 -7.53 9.65 -6.44
CA TYR A 124 -7.02 10.41 -5.30
C TYR A 124 -7.46 9.73 -4.03
N MET A 125 -6.56 9.54 -3.07
CA MET A 125 -6.91 8.87 -1.83
C MET A 125 -6.26 9.46 -0.59
N ARG A 126 -6.96 9.28 0.55
CA ARG A 126 -6.45 9.50 1.89
C ARG A 126 -6.59 8.21 2.69
N THR A 127 -5.61 7.93 3.55
CA THR A 127 -5.57 6.72 4.37
C THR A 127 -5.51 7.07 5.85
N TYR A 128 -6.45 6.53 6.62
CA TYR A 128 -6.36 6.40 8.08
C TYR A 128 -5.79 5.02 8.40
N GLU A 129 -4.63 4.98 9.03
CA GLU A 129 -3.87 3.74 9.16
C GLU A 129 -4.03 3.10 10.53
N ARG A 130 -4.37 1.81 10.52
CA ARG A 130 -4.44 0.97 11.71
C ARG A 130 -3.07 0.89 12.39
N GLY A 131 -3.03 1.12 13.70
CA GLY A 131 -1.80 1.10 14.51
C GLY A 131 -1.13 2.46 14.60
N VAL A 132 -1.31 3.35 13.61
CA VAL A 132 -0.99 4.78 13.72
C VAL A 132 -2.19 5.53 14.33
N GLU A 133 -3.40 5.07 14.03
CA GLU A 133 -4.69 5.60 14.46
C GLU A 133 -4.85 7.10 14.09
N ASN A 134 -4.31 7.45 12.94
CA ASN A 134 -4.38 8.78 12.32
C ASN A 134 -4.16 8.68 10.80
N GLU A 135 -4.30 9.81 10.11
CA GLU A 135 -3.97 9.91 8.69
C GLU A 135 -2.46 9.75 8.48
N THR A 136 -2.09 8.96 7.45
CA THR A 136 -0.71 8.85 6.97
C THR A 136 -0.57 9.43 5.56
N LEU A 137 0.64 9.83 5.20
CA LEU A 137 0.89 10.45 3.91
C LEU A 137 0.68 9.48 2.74
N SER A 138 1.01 8.19 2.93
CA SER A 138 0.84 7.16 1.90
C SER A 138 0.99 5.77 2.51
N CYS A 139 0.07 4.87 2.16
CA CYS A 139 0.07 3.46 2.53
C CYS A 139 0.11 2.59 1.27
N GLY A 140 1.20 1.88 1.02
CA GLY A 140 1.38 1.11 -0.22
C GLY A 140 0.34 -0.01 -0.41
N SER A 141 -0.03 -0.73 0.65
CA SER A 141 -1.12 -1.72 0.61
C SER A 141 -2.48 -1.05 0.40
N GLY A 142 -2.71 0.13 1.01
CA GLY A 142 -3.92 0.92 0.80
C GLY A 142 -4.07 1.41 -0.64
N VAL A 143 -2.99 1.89 -1.24
CA VAL A 143 -2.92 2.26 -2.66
C VAL A 143 -3.27 1.07 -3.55
N THR A 144 -2.71 -0.10 -3.26
CA THR A 144 -3.03 -1.33 -3.99
C THR A 144 -4.51 -1.70 -3.85
N ALA A 145 -5.04 -1.62 -2.64
CA ALA A 145 -6.44 -1.91 -2.35
C ALA A 145 -7.40 -0.94 -3.07
N ALA A 146 -7.07 0.36 -3.11
CA ALA A 146 -7.86 1.37 -3.82
C ALA A 146 -7.88 1.12 -5.32
N ALA A 147 -6.74 0.82 -5.94
CA ALA A 147 -6.63 0.51 -7.36
C ALA A 147 -7.43 -0.76 -7.74
N ILE A 148 -7.36 -1.80 -6.91
CA ILE A 148 -8.15 -3.04 -7.09
C ILE A 148 -9.65 -2.74 -6.98
N ALA A 149 -10.08 -1.98 -5.98
CA ALA A 149 -11.48 -1.60 -5.81
C ALA A 149 -12.00 -0.75 -6.98
N TYR A 150 -11.17 0.15 -7.49
CA TYR A 150 -11.47 0.92 -8.70
C TYR A 150 -11.63 0.00 -9.94
N GLY A 151 -10.70 -0.92 -10.16
CA GLY A 151 -10.77 -1.89 -11.25
C GLY A 151 -12.02 -2.76 -11.15
N PHE A 152 -12.38 -3.21 -9.94
CA PHE A 152 -13.60 -3.98 -9.71
C PHE A 152 -14.85 -3.16 -10.01
N LYS A 153 -14.96 -1.95 -9.47
CA LYS A 153 -16.08 -1.02 -9.65
C LYS A 153 -16.35 -0.72 -11.14
N ASN A 154 -15.27 -0.58 -11.93
CA ASN A 154 -15.34 -0.23 -13.34
C ASN A 154 -15.28 -1.42 -14.30
N GLY A 155 -15.32 -2.65 -13.79
CA GLY A 155 -15.35 -3.87 -14.60
C GLY A 155 -14.08 -4.12 -15.42
N LEU A 156 -12.91 -3.67 -14.94
CA LEU A 156 -11.64 -3.85 -15.64
C LEU A 156 -11.09 -5.27 -15.43
N ASP A 157 -10.76 -5.98 -16.51
CA ASP A 157 -10.11 -7.30 -16.45
C ASP A 157 -8.59 -7.20 -16.29
N SER A 158 -8.02 -6.05 -16.59
CA SER A 158 -6.64 -5.68 -16.28
C SER A 158 -6.52 -4.17 -16.16
N GLY A 159 -5.51 -3.69 -15.44
CA GLY A 159 -5.35 -2.26 -15.28
C GLY A 159 -3.93 -1.84 -14.93
N LYS A 160 -3.64 -0.58 -15.22
CA LYS A 160 -2.49 0.16 -14.71
C LYS A 160 -3.00 1.51 -14.22
N ILE A 161 -3.20 1.62 -12.92
CA ILE A 161 -3.89 2.74 -12.28
C ILE A 161 -2.87 3.59 -11.54
N VAL A 162 -2.91 4.90 -11.76
CA VAL A 162 -2.15 5.87 -10.96
C VAL A 162 -3.01 6.30 -9.78
N VAL A 163 -2.42 6.27 -8.59
CA VAL A 163 -3.06 6.65 -7.34
C VAL A 163 -2.28 7.79 -6.71
N PHE A 164 -2.92 8.93 -6.57
CA PHE A 164 -2.39 10.14 -5.97
C PHE A 164 -2.64 10.12 -4.45
N THR A 165 -1.58 10.29 -3.69
CA THR A 165 -1.62 10.40 -2.22
C THR A 165 -0.89 11.64 -1.76
N LYS A 166 -1.08 12.07 -0.51
CA LYS A 166 -0.31 13.19 0.06
C LYS A 166 1.21 12.95 0.08
N GLY A 167 1.63 11.67 0.08
CA GLY A 167 3.05 11.27 0.08
C GLY A 167 3.66 11.06 -1.30
N GLY A 168 2.88 11.27 -2.37
CA GLY A 168 3.31 11.11 -3.76
C GLY A 168 2.49 10.08 -4.53
N ASP A 169 2.86 9.88 -5.77
CA ASP A 169 2.11 9.09 -6.74
C ASP A 169 2.66 7.67 -6.80
N LEU A 170 1.75 6.72 -6.81
CA LEU A 170 2.07 5.31 -6.93
C LEU A 170 1.24 4.70 -8.08
N THR A 171 1.78 3.72 -8.74
CA THR A 171 1.09 3.01 -9.82
C THR A 171 0.87 1.56 -9.41
N VAL A 172 -0.35 1.07 -9.60
CA VAL A 172 -0.70 -0.34 -9.41
C VAL A 172 -1.09 -0.94 -10.74
N SER A 173 -0.51 -2.09 -11.07
CA SER A 173 -0.98 -2.93 -12.18
C SER A 173 -1.50 -4.26 -11.66
N PHE A 174 -2.51 -4.81 -12.33
CA PHE A 174 -3.14 -6.07 -11.98
C PHE A 174 -3.80 -6.72 -13.18
N ASP A 175 -4.01 -8.03 -13.07
CA ASP A 175 -4.95 -8.82 -13.89
C ASP A 175 -6.11 -9.28 -13.00
N ARG A 176 -7.29 -9.48 -13.59
CA ARG A 176 -8.51 -9.88 -12.89
C ARG A 176 -9.25 -10.99 -13.60
N THR A 177 -9.73 -11.95 -12.82
CA THR A 177 -10.69 -12.96 -13.25
C THR A 177 -11.82 -13.02 -12.21
N ASN A 178 -13.02 -12.56 -12.58
CA ASN A 178 -14.18 -12.41 -11.67
C ASN A 178 -13.88 -11.47 -10.49
N GLU A 179 -13.87 -12.01 -9.26
CA GLU A 179 -13.58 -11.28 -8.02
C GLU A 179 -12.12 -11.47 -7.56
N VAL A 180 -11.28 -12.11 -8.36
CA VAL A 180 -9.90 -12.46 -8.01
C VAL A 180 -8.93 -11.61 -8.81
N PHE A 181 -8.01 -10.97 -8.11
CA PHE A 181 -6.94 -10.16 -8.69
C PHE A 181 -5.60 -10.85 -8.50
N GLU A 182 -4.82 -10.91 -9.58
CA GLU A 182 -3.51 -11.56 -9.66
C GLU A 182 -2.51 -10.66 -10.38
N ASN A 183 -1.24 -11.09 -10.45
CA ASN A 183 -0.17 -10.34 -11.10
C ASN A 183 -0.13 -8.86 -10.65
N ILE A 184 -0.34 -8.68 -9.35
CA ILE A 184 -0.46 -7.35 -8.76
C ILE A 184 0.94 -6.80 -8.52
N PHE A 185 1.22 -5.60 -9.05
CA PHE A 185 2.48 -4.91 -8.84
C PHE A 185 2.23 -3.48 -8.38
N LEU A 186 2.97 -3.08 -7.36
CA LEU A 186 3.06 -1.72 -6.87
C LEU A 186 4.36 -1.09 -7.37
N THR A 187 4.25 0.02 -8.08
CA THR A 187 5.38 0.80 -8.58
C THR A 187 5.36 2.19 -7.94
N GLY A 188 6.50 2.64 -7.49
CA GLY A 188 6.62 3.98 -6.95
C GLY A 188 8.04 4.39 -6.62
N PRO A 189 8.23 5.65 -6.22
CA PRO A 189 9.54 6.19 -5.96
C PRO A 189 10.13 5.67 -4.66
N ALA A 190 11.47 5.61 -4.65
CA ALA A 190 12.31 5.57 -3.48
C ALA A 190 13.48 6.54 -3.70
N LYS A 191 13.93 7.23 -2.66
CA LYS A 191 14.93 8.28 -2.80
C LYS A 191 15.94 8.22 -1.68
N PHE A 192 17.22 8.32 -2.01
CA PHE A 192 18.26 8.63 -1.04
C PHE A 192 18.06 10.04 -0.50
N VAL A 193 17.98 10.16 0.82
CA VAL A 193 17.76 11.45 1.49
C VAL A 193 19.08 11.99 2.02
N PHE A 194 19.85 11.16 2.75
CA PHE A 194 21.17 11.51 3.27
C PHE A 194 22.00 10.25 3.52
N ARG A 195 23.29 10.43 3.73
CA ARG A 195 24.22 9.42 4.26
C ARG A 195 24.78 9.92 5.58
N GLY A 196 24.92 9.03 6.56
CA GLY A 196 25.49 9.31 7.87
C GLY A 196 26.25 8.11 8.40
N GLU A 197 26.99 8.34 9.46
CA GLU A 197 27.70 7.33 10.25
C GLU A 197 27.17 7.34 11.67
N ILE A 198 27.08 6.17 12.28
CA ILE A 198 26.70 6.00 13.67
C ILE A 198 27.73 5.15 14.38
N ASP A 199 28.18 5.61 15.55
CA ASP A 199 29.07 4.87 16.40
C ASP A 199 28.25 3.91 17.29
N LEU A 200 28.28 2.64 16.96
CA LEU A 200 27.50 1.62 17.66
C LEU A 200 27.94 1.40 19.12
N TRP A 201 29.17 1.78 19.47
CA TRP A 201 29.71 1.65 20.84
C TRP A 201 29.13 2.67 21.82
N LYS A 202 28.36 3.65 21.34
CA LYS A 202 27.71 4.68 22.16
C LYS A 202 26.21 4.45 22.34
N LEU A 203 25.71 3.29 21.96
CA LEU A 203 24.29 2.91 22.06
C LEU A 203 23.98 2.00 23.26
N GLU A 204 24.94 1.85 24.20
CA GLU A 204 24.74 1.15 25.48
C GLU A 204 24.12 2.06 26.54
#